data_d67e091dcbd2e9faf390ad28f2586837
#
_entry.id   d67e091dcbd2e9faf390ad28f2586837
#
_cell.length_a   1.000
_cell.length_b   1.000
_cell.length_c   1.000
_cell.angle_alpha   90.00
_cell.angle_beta   90.00
_cell.angle_gamma   90.00
#
_symmetry.space_group_name_H-M   'P 1'
#
loop_
_entity.id
_entity.type
_entity.pdbx_description
1 polymer ?
#
loop_
_entity_poly.entity_id
_entity_poly.type
_entity_poly.pdbx_seq_one_letter_code
_entity_poly.pdbx_strand_id
1 'polypeptide(L)'
;FAKFHPGGKLGAMLKHTSDLMHTGEAVPLKPVGTRMSDALVEMSAKGFGCLAIVDATGHMAGIITDGDLRRQMRSDLMDSHVEDIMTRSPKVIDRDSLASEALELLNSAKITTLIVTEANKPVGIIHLHDLLRAGVA
;
A
#
# COMPACT_ATOMS: atom_id res chain seq x y z
N PHE A 1 -2.92 -33.37 -8.60
CA PHE A 1 -3.43 -32.13 -9.10
C PHE A 1 -4.38 -32.40 -10.26
N ALA A 2 -5.65 -32.32 -9.98
CA ALA A 2 -6.68 -32.73 -10.92
C ALA A 2 -7.09 -31.66 -11.93
N LYS A 3 -6.75 -30.43 -11.65
CA LYS A 3 -7.18 -29.33 -12.52
C LYS A 3 -5.99 -28.56 -13.05
N PHE A 4 -6.05 -28.30 -14.32
CA PHE A 4 -5.11 -27.43 -14.98
C PHE A 4 -5.85 -26.19 -15.48
N HIS A 5 -5.39 -25.03 -15.08
CA HIS A 5 -5.94 -23.76 -15.54
C HIS A 5 -4.94 -23.13 -16.49
N PRO A 6 -5.36 -22.67 -17.68
CA PRO A 6 -4.48 -21.96 -18.58
C PRO A 6 -3.82 -20.81 -17.83
N GLY A 7 -2.49 -20.79 -17.85
CA GLY A 7 -1.72 -19.84 -17.07
C GLY A 7 -1.45 -20.25 -15.64
N GLY A 8 -2.36 -20.94 -14.95
CA GLY A 8 -2.19 -21.44 -13.60
C GLY A 8 -1.42 -20.48 -12.68
N LYS A 9 -0.57 -21.02 -11.81
CA LYS A 9 0.25 -20.20 -10.93
C LYS A 9 1.31 -19.43 -11.72
N LEU A 10 1.90 -20.04 -12.73
CA LEU A 10 2.90 -19.37 -13.55
C LEU A 10 2.29 -18.17 -14.27
N GLY A 11 1.09 -18.34 -14.86
CA GLY A 11 0.41 -17.24 -15.54
C GLY A 11 0.08 -16.11 -14.58
N ALA A 12 -0.35 -16.45 -13.36
CA ALA A 12 -0.66 -15.45 -12.33
C ALA A 12 0.60 -14.67 -11.94
N MET A 13 1.73 -15.35 -11.79
CA MET A 13 3.00 -14.72 -11.42
C MET A 13 3.52 -13.76 -12.48
N LEU A 14 3.12 -13.95 -13.74
CA LEU A 14 3.52 -13.10 -14.86
C LEU A 14 2.58 -11.90 -15.06
N LYS A 15 1.49 -11.81 -14.30
CA LYS A 15 0.63 -10.63 -14.33
C LYS A 15 1.38 -9.45 -13.74
N HIS A 16 1.02 -8.26 -14.19
CA HIS A 16 1.56 -7.03 -13.64
C HIS A 16 0.81 -6.66 -12.36
N THR A 17 1.49 -5.94 -11.49
CA THR A 17 0.87 -5.45 -10.25
C THR A 17 -0.38 -4.63 -10.57
N SER A 18 -0.34 -3.84 -11.65
CA SER A 18 -1.49 -3.04 -12.07
C SER A 18 -2.73 -3.86 -12.42
N ASP A 19 -2.57 -5.14 -12.76
CA ASP A 19 -3.71 -6.01 -13.07
C ASP A 19 -4.47 -6.42 -11.82
N LEU A 20 -3.84 -6.37 -10.65
CA LEU A 20 -4.39 -6.89 -9.40
C LEU A 20 -4.65 -5.82 -8.35
N MET A 21 -4.17 -4.61 -8.54
CA MET A 21 -4.27 -3.53 -7.56
C MET A 21 -5.68 -2.94 -7.49
N HIS A 22 -6.00 -2.36 -6.34
CA HIS A 22 -7.17 -1.51 -6.18
C HIS A 22 -6.78 -0.09 -6.57
N THR A 23 -7.71 0.65 -7.16
CA THR A 23 -7.45 2.00 -7.70
C THR A 23 -8.51 2.99 -7.24
N GLY A 24 -8.33 4.25 -7.62
CA GLY A 24 -9.30 5.30 -7.39
C GLY A 24 -9.52 5.56 -5.91
N GLU A 25 -10.76 5.61 -5.51
CA GLU A 25 -11.14 5.92 -4.14
C GLU A 25 -10.76 4.85 -3.12
N ALA A 26 -10.39 3.66 -3.58
CA ALA A 26 -9.93 2.60 -2.69
C ALA A 26 -8.54 2.89 -2.11
N VAL A 27 -7.76 3.76 -2.75
CA VAL A 27 -6.40 4.08 -2.31
C VAL A 27 -6.45 5.03 -1.12
N PRO A 28 -5.91 4.64 0.04
CA PRO A 28 -5.87 5.53 1.20
C PRO A 28 -4.80 6.59 0.99
N LEU A 29 -5.21 7.85 1.01
CA LEU A 29 -4.36 8.95 0.56
C LEU A 29 -4.71 10.24 1.28
N LYS A 30 -3.71 10.95 1.80
CA LYS A 30 -3.86 12.29 2.35
C LYS A 30 -2.62 13.13 2.05
N PRO A 31 -2.79 14.44 1.89
CA PRO A 31 -1.64 15.31 1.66
C PRO A 31 -0.86 15.60 2.95
N VAL A 32 0.38 16.02 2.78
CA VAL A 32 1.18 16.60 3.87
C VAL A 32 0.39 17.77 4.48
N GLY A 33 0.45 17.90 5.79
CA GLY A 33 -0.30 18.91 6.52
C GLY A 33 -1.62 18.42 7.11
N THR A 34 -2.04 17.21 6.76
CA THR A 34 -3.24 16.61 7.33
C THR A 34 -3.01 16.28 8.80
N ARG A 35 -4.01 16.55 9.64
CA ARG A 35 -3.97 16.16 11.04
C ARG A 35 -4.14 14.65 11.18
N MET A 36 -3.49 14.07 12.19
CA MET A 36 -3.59 12.64 12.42
C MET A 36 -5.03 12.19 12.72
N SER A 37 -5.85 13.04 13.33
CA SER A 37 -7.25 12.70 13.55
C SER A 37 -7.98 12.44 12.22
N ASP A 38 -7.74 13.26 11.21
CA ASP A 38 -8.34 13.08 9.88
C ASP A 38 -7.70 11.91 9.13
N ALA A 39 -6.40 11.73 9.31
CA ALA A 39 -5.67 10.61 8.70
C ALA A 39 -6.20 9.26 9.18
N LEU A 40 -6.49 9.14 10.47
CA LEU A 40 -7.02 7.90 11.03
C LEU A 40 -8.42 7.57 10.51
N VAL A 41 -9.24 8.61 10.25
CA VAL A 41 -10.55 8.41 9.63
C VAL A 41 -10.38 7.78 8.24
N GLU A 42 -9.44 8.31 7.46
CA GLU A 42 -9.18 7.80 6.12
C GLU A 42 -8.64 6.36 6.16
N MET A 43 -7.68 6.07 7.04
CA MET A 43 -7.14 4.73 7.20
C MET A 43 -8.22 3.73 7.56
N SER A 44 -9.10 4.09 8.50
CA SER A 44 -10.20 3.22 8.92
C SER A 44 -11.20 3.00 7.79
N ALA A 45 -11.52 4.05 7.05
CA ALA A 45 -12.50 3.97 5.96
C ALA A 45 -12.02 3.05 4.84
N LYS A 46 -10.73 3.08 4.52
CA LYS A 46 -10.17 2.28 3.42
C LYS A 46 -9.82 0.85 3.85
N GLY A 47 -9.43 0.66 5.11
CA GLY A 47 -9.27 -0.68 5.69
C GLY A 47 -8.02 -1.45 5.29
N PHE A 48 -7.00 -0.79 4.74
CA PHE A 48 -5.76 -1.47 4.35
C PHE A 48 -4.66 -1.42 5.42
N GLY A 49 -4.90 -0.69 6.50
CA GLY A 49 -3.90 -0.58 7.57
C GLY A 49 -2.72 0.32 7.23
N CYS A 50 -2.83 1.12 6.19
CA CYS A 50 -1.80 2.08 5.80
C CYS A 50 -2.43 3.30 5.13
N LEU A 51 -1.63 4.35 5.00
CA LEU A 51 -2.05 5.60 4.40
C LEU A 51 -0.86 6.20 3.64
N ALA A 52 -1.04 6.47 2.36
CA ALA A 52 -0.05 7.16 1.55
C ALA A 52 -0.13 8.66 1.83
N ILE A 53 1.02 9.29 2.03
CA ILE A 53 1.09 10.74 2.23
C ILE A 53 1.77 11.33 1.00
N VAL A 54 1.13 12.32 0.40
CA VAL A 54 1.63 12.95 -0.82
C VAL A 54 1.95 14.42 -0.59
N ASP A 55 2.87 14.94 -1.38
CA ASP A 55 3.21 16.36 -1.38
C ASP A 55 2.23 17.13 -2.27
N ALA A 56 2.46 18.44 -2.43
CA ALA A 56 1.59 19.32 -3.21
C ALA A 56 1.49 18.94 -4.68
N THR A 57 2.46 18.19 -5.21
CA THR A 57 2.48 17.75 -6.60
C THR A 57 1.92 16.34 -6.78
N GLY A 58 1.49 15.71 -5.69
CA GLY A 58 0.92 14.36 -5.75
C GLY A 58 1.94 13.24 -5.65
N HIS A 59 3.22 13.56 -5.44
CA HIS A 59 4.26 12.55 -5.28
C HIS A 59 4.30 12.01 -3.85
N MET A 60 4.75 10.78 -3.71
CA MET A 60 4.87 10.15 -2.38
C MET A 60 5.85 10.91 -1.50
N ALA A 61 5.37 11.36 -0.35
CA ALA A 61 6.21 11.97 0.69
C ALA A 61 6.52 10.96 1.79
N GLY A 62 5.60 10.02 2.04
CA GLY A 62 5.80 9.03 3.07
C GLY A 62 4.60 8.11 3.18
N ILE A 63 4.64 7.24 4.18
CA ILE A 63 3.56 6.31 4.48
C ILE A 63 3.36 6.22 5.99
N ILE A 64 2.11 6.03 6.40
CA ILE A 64 1.77 5.73 7.78
C ILE A 64 1.15 4.35 7.81
N THR A 65 1.63 3.50 8.71
CA THR A 65 1.12 2.15 8.91
C THR A 65 0.63 1.98 10.35
N ASP A 66 -0.10 0.90 10.60
CA ASP A 66 -0.50 0.56 11.97
C ASP A 66 0.72 0.42 12.89
N GLY A 67 1.84 -0.07 12.36
CA GLY A 67 3.09 -0.16 13.10
C GLY A 67 3.62 1.19 13.50
N ASP A 68 3.55 2.18 12.60
CA ASP A 68 3.96 3.55 12.92
C ASP A 68 3.10 4.12 14.04
N LEU A 69 1.79 3.88 14.00
CA LEU A 69 0.88 4.35 15.05
C LEU A 69 1.23 3.75 16.40
N ARG A 70 1.52 2.46 16.44
CA ARG A 70 1.90 1.81 17.70
C ARG A 70 3.22 2.35 18.25
N ARG A 71 4.20 2.58 17.38
CA ARG A 71 5.52 3.11 17.81
C ARG A 71 5.44 4.55 18.27
N GLN A 72 4.51 5.31 17.70
CA GLN A 72 4.38 6.74 17.96
C GLN A 72 3.22 7.07 18.92
N MET A 73 2.68 6.05 19.58
CA MET A 73 1.54 6.25 20.47
C MET A 73 1.92 7.19 21.61
N ARG A 74 1.19 8.29 21.71
CA ARG A 74 1.36 9.30 22.74
C ARG A 74 0.08 10.12 22.84
N SER A 75 -0.03 10.89 23.94
CA SER A 75 -1.29 11.59 24.25
C SER A 75 -1.65 12.67 23.20
N ASP A 76 -0.66 13.22 22.50
CA ASP A 76 -0.88 14.28 21.51
C ASP A 76 -0.91 13.76 20.06
N LEU A 77 -1.00 12.45 19.87
CA LEU A 77 -0.96 11.85 18.53
C LEU A 77 -2.03 12.45 17.60
N MET A 78 -3.25 12.62 18.10
CA MET A 78 -4.37 13.14 17.30
C MET A 78 -4.16 14.57 16.83
N ASP A 79 -3.40 15.36 17.57
CA ASP A 79 -3.12 16.75 17.24
C ASP A 79 -1.85 16.90 16.39
N SER A 80 -1.12 15.81 16.21
CA SER A 80 0.06 15.78 15.34
C SER A 80 -0.33 15.84 13.88
N HIS A 81 0.60 16.17 13.02
CA HIS A 81 0.41 16.14 11.57
C HIS A 81 1.04 14.87 11.00
N VAL A 82 0.56 14.45 9.83
CA VAL A 82 1.02 13.21 9.19
C VAL A 82 2.53 13.20 8.97
N GLU A 83 3.13 14.34 8.64
CA GLU A 83 4.57 14.44 8.41
C GLU A 83 5.40 14.20 9.66
N ASP A 84 4.82 14.34 10.85
CA ASP A 84 5.50 14.06 12.10
C ASP A 84 5.54 12.58 12.44
N ILE A 85 4.67 11.80 11.81
CA ILE A 85 4.46 10.39 12.14
C ILE A 85 4.95 9.47 11.03
N MET A 86 4.87 9.90 9.78
CA MET A 86 5.10 9.06 8.61
C MET A 86 6.53 8.55 8.50
N THR A 87 6.67 7.40 7.86
CA THR A 87 7.95 6.88 7.41
C THR A 87 8.26 7.50 6.05
N ARG A 88 9.42 8.13 5.91
CA ARG A 88 9.75 8.92 4.72
C ARG A 88 10.33 8.10 3.57
N SER A 89 10.74 6.87 3.83
CA SER A 89 11.25 5.96 2.80
C SER A 89 10.32 4.75 2.72
N PRO A 90 9.12 4.91 2.17
CA PRO A 90 8.15 3.84 2.18
C PRO A 90 8.54 2.70 1.22
N LYS A 91 8.10 1.49 1.56
CA LYS A 91 8.17 0.37 0.62
C LYS A 91 7.01 0.54 -0.36
N VAL A 92 7.31 0.72 -1.62
CA VAL A 92 6.32 0.85 -2.69
C VAL A 92 6.71 -0.06 -3.83
N ILE A 93 5.80 -0.29 -4.76
CA ILE A 93 6.08 -1.07 -5.95
C ILE A 93 5.54 -0.34 -7.17
N ASP A 94 6.25 -0.46 -8.28
CA ASP A 94 5.82 0.16 -9.53
C ASP A 94 4.67 -0.65 -10.13
N ARG A 95 3.74 0.02 -10.77
CA ARG A 95 2.56 -0.62 -11.37
C ARG A 95 2.92 -1.62 -12.46
N ASP A 96 4.05 -1.44 -13.12
CA ASP A 96 4.50 -2.31 -14.21
C ASP A 96 5.31 -3.51 -13.70
N SER A 97 5.59 -3.58 -12.41
CA SER A 97 6.27 -4.73 -11.81
C SER A 97 5.39 -5.97 -11.89
N LEU A 98 6.03 -7.14 -11.93
CA LEU A 98 5.30 -8.40 -11.93
C LEU A 98 4.65 -8.65 -10.57
N ALA A 99 3.53 -9.36 -10.58
CA ALA A 99 2.85 -9.75 -9.35
C ALA A 99 3.77 -10.59 -8.44
N SER A 100 4.63 -11.42 -9.03
CA SER A 100 5.61 -12.19 -8.26
C SER A 100 6.61 -11.29 -7.54
N GLU A 101 6.97 -10.17 -8.14
CA GLU A 101 7.85 -9.19 -7.49
C GLU A 101 7.16 -8.52 -6.31
N ALA A 102 5.86 -8.23 -6.45
CA ALA A 102 5.07 -7.68 -5.35
C ALA A 102 5.03 -8.67 -4.18
N LEU A 103 4.79 -9.94 -4.46
CA LEU A 103 4.78 -10.98 -3.43
C LEU A 103 6.13 -11.09 -2.72
N GLU A 104 7.21 -11.07 -3.49
CA GLU A 104 8.55 -11.15 -2.91
C GLU A 104 8.82 -9.97 -1.98
N LEU A 105 8.44 -8.77 -2.38
CA LEU A 105 8.63 -7.59 -1.55
C LEU A 105 7.79 -7.66 -0.27
N LEU A 106 6.54 -8.10 -0.36
CA LEU A 106 5.70 -8.28 0.83
C LEU A 106 6.35 -9.26 1.81
N ASN A 107 6.84 -10.37 1.31
CA ASN A 107 7.45 -11.40 2.15
C ASN A 107 8.77 -10.93 2.76
N SER A 108 9.63 -10.30 1.98
CA SER A 108 10.95 -9.85 2.47
C SER A 108 10.82 -8.71 3.47
N ALA A 109 9.88 -7.80 3.26
CA ALA A 109 9.64 -6.68 4.16
C ALA A 109 8.71 -7.03 5.32
N LYS A 110 8.13 -8.24 5.30
CA LYS A 110 7.19 -8.73 6.33
C LYS A 110 5.99 -7.80 6.51
N ILE A 111 5.43 -7.38 5.39
CA ILE A 111 4.25 -6.51 5.35
C ILE A 111 3.18 -7.19 4.50
N THR A 112 1.95 -6.68 4.59
CA THR A 112 0.80 -7.27 3.90
C THR A 112 0.25 -6.38 2.80
N THR A 113 0.69 -5.14 2.72
CA THR A 113 0.12 -4.15 1.81
C THR A 113 1.23 -3.29 1.22
N LEU A 114 1.11 -2.98 -0.07
CA LEU A 114 2.03 -2.10 -0.78
C LEU A 114 1.24 -1.02 -1.51
N ILE A 115 1.71 0.21 -1.41
CA ILE A 115 1.25 1.28 -2.29
C ILE A 115 1.90 1.05 -3.66
N VAL A 116 1.09 1.11 -4.70
CA VAL A 116 1.54 0.96 -6.08
C VAL A 116 1.71 2.34 -6.68
N THR A 117 2.86 2.57 -7.30
CA THR A 117 3.22 3.90 -7.81
C THR A 117 3.48 3.88 -9.31
N GLU A 118 3.36 5.06 -9.90
CA GLU A 118 3.81 5.36 -11.25
C GLU A 118 4.46 6.73 -11.21
N ALA A 119 5.73 6.82 -11.59
CA ALA A 119 6.50 8.06 -11.49
C ALA A 119 6.42 8.67 -10.08
N ASN A 120 6.55 7.83 -9.06
CA ASN A 120 6.50 8.17 -7.63
C ASN A 120 5.16 8.76 -7.17
N LYS A 121 4.11 8.58 -7.94
CA LYS A 121 2.75 8.98 -7.54
C LYS A 121 1.95 7.73 -7.19
N PRO A 122 1.20 7.72 -6.08
CA PRO A 122 0.38 6.56 -5.74
C PRO A 122 -0.78 6.45 -6.72
N VAL A 123 -0.88 5.31 -7.38
CA VAL A 123 -1.94 5.01 -8.35
C VAL A 123 -2.78 3.83 -7.95
N GLY A 124 -2.34 3.06 -6.96
CA GLY A 124 -3.07 1.89 -6.51
C GLY A 124 -2.56 1.38 -5.19
N ILE A 125 -3.20 0.32 -4.73
CA ILE A 125 -2.79 -0.39 -3.52
C ILE A 125 -3.04 -1.88 -3.73
N ILE A 126 -2.11 -2.72 -3.30
CA ILE A 126 -2.24 -4.16 -3.42
C ILE A 126 -2.02 -4.82 -2.06
N HIS A 127 -2.91 -5.75 -1.72
CA HIS A 127 -2.85 -6.50 -0.48
C HIS A 127 -2.45 -7.95 -0.77
N LEU A 128 -1.82 -8.60 0.20
CA LEU A 128 -1.45 -10.01 0.07
C LEU A 128 -2.65 -10.86 -0.36
N HIS A 129 -3.85 -10.58 0.14
CA HIS A 129 -5.05 -11.30 -0.25
C HIS A 129 -5.36 -11.20 -1.75
N ASP A 130 -5.03 -10.08 -2.38
CA ASP A 130 -5.21 -9.92 -3.81
C ASP A 130 -4.35 -10.91 -4.60
N LEU A 131 -3.12 -11.10 -4.12
CA LEU A 131 -2.19 -12.06 -4.72
C LEU A 131 -2.64 -13.50 -4.48
N LEU A 132 -3.15 -13.79 -3.28
CA LEU A 132 -3.68 -15.11 -2.96
C LEU A 132 -4.87 -15.45 -3.84
N ARG A 133 -5.81 -14.53 -3.99
CA ARG A 133 -7.00 -14.74 -4.83
C ARG A 133 -6.64 -14.93 -6.30
N ALA A 134 -5.58 -14.28 -6.75
CA ALA A 134 -5.12 -14.41 -8.14
C ALA A 134 -4.28 -15.66 -8.38
N GLY A 135 -3.93 -16.40 -7.33
CA GLY A 135 -3.15 -17.61 -7.45
C GLY A 135 -1.63 -17.39 -7.48
N VAL A 136 -1.16 -16.19 -7.12
CA VAL A 136 0.27 -15.87 -7.09
C VAL A 136 0.94 -16.47 -5.87
N ALA A 137 0.25 -16.49 -4.76
CA ALA A 137 0.80 -16.96 -3.49
C ALA A 137 0.17 -18.28 -3.03
#